data_9796be05c3d1cf044ace3f59d5b7580a
#
_entry.id   9796be05c3d1cf044ace3f59d5b7580a
#
_cell.length_a   1.000
_cell.length_b   1.000
_cell.length_c   1.000
_cell.angle_alpha   90.00
_cell.angle_beta   90.00
_cell.angle_gamma   90.00
#
_symmetry.space_group_name_H-M   'P 1'
#
loop_
_entity.id
_entity.type
_entity.pdbx_description
1 polymer ?
#
loop_
_entity_poly.entity_id
_entity_poly.type
_entity_poly.pdbx_seq_one_letter_code
_entity_poly.pdbx_strand_id
1 'polypeptide(L)'
;MIVIDRGKISDIDELELLYNDLNYYFECHTNYPGWKKGIYPVRQTAADGIECGGLFVARIDNRIVGTVILRREPEPAHSQADWHVDLSYDDILVVHTLAVHPQFIKRGVGKKLMGFILEYGKEIISKRSA
;
A
#
# COMPACT_ATOMS: atom_id res chain seq x y z
N MET A 1 -7.68 -15.70 -8.52
CA MET A 1 -7.74 -15.45 -7.06
C MET A 1 -6.70 -14.43 -6.66
N ILE A 2 -7.07 -13.49 -5.81
CA ILE A 2 -6.17 -12.46 -5.32
C ILE A 2 -5.54 -12.94 -4.02
N VAL A 3 -4.20 -12.98 -3.98
CA VAL A 3 -3.45 -13.39 -2.79
C VAL A 3 -2.66 -12.20 -2.28
N ILE A 4 -2.73 -11.94 -0.97
CA ILE A 4 -2.00 -10.84 -0.35
C ILE A 4 -0.90 -11.40 0.52
N ASP A 5 0.34 -10.97 0.26
CA ASP A 5 1.54 -11.39 0.98
C ASP A 5 2.38 -10.18 1.34
N ARG A 6 3.28 -10.38 2.32
CA ARG A 6 4.28 -9.36 2.63
C ARG A 6 5.28 -9.25 1.49
N GLY A 7 5.60 -8.02 1.08
CA GLY A 7 6.57 -7.76 0.02
C GLY A 7 7.99 -8.12 0.45
N LYS A 8 8.80 -8.53 -0.53
CA LYS A 8 10.18 -8.95 -0.33
C LYS A 8 11.11 -8.15 -1.22
N ILE A 9 12.39 -8.16 -0.89
CA ILE A 9 13.40 -7.47 -1.70
C ILE A 9 13.33 -7.91 -3.16
N SER A 10 13.05 -9.19 -3.40
CA SER A 10 12.92 -9.72 -4.77
C SER A 10 11.73 -9.13 -5.54
N ASP A 11 10.82 -8.45 -4.86
CA ASP A 11 9.65 -7.84 -5.50
C ASP A 11 9.89 -6.39 -5.95
N ILE A 12 11.05 -5.80 -5.62
CA ILE A 12 11.31 -4.38 -5.85
C ILE A 12 11.20 -4.00 -7.33
N ASP A 13 11.77 -4.78 -8.22
CA ASP A 13 11.75 -4.48 -9.65
C ASP A 13 10.32 -4.44 -10.19
N GLU A 14 9.51 -5.40 -9.78
CA GLU A 14 8.11 -5.47 -10.21
C GLU A 14 7.29 -4.33 -9.60
N LEU A 15 7.58 -3.96 -8.36
CA LEU A 15 6.92 -2.83 -7.70
C LEU A 15 7.25 -1.51 -8.39
N GLU A 16 8.50 -1.33 -8.80
CA GLU A 16 8.90 -0.15 -9.55
C GLU A 16 8.13 -0.04 -10.85
N LEU A 17 7.99 -1.15 -11.57
CA LEU A 17 7.20 -1.19 -12.81
C LEU A 17 5.75 -0.82 -12.55
N LEU A 18 5.16 -1.36 -11.48
CA LEU A 18 3.78 -1.05 -11.13
C LEU A 18 3.62 0.43 -10.83
N TYR A 19 4.52 1.03 -10.07
CA TYR A 19 4.47 2.45 -9.76
C TYR A 19 4.60 3.30 -11.02
N ASN A 20 5.52 2.94 -11.92
CA ASN A 20 5.72 3.68 -13.16
C ASN A 20 4.50 3.57 -14.08
N ASP A 21 3.94 2.37 -14.21
CA ASP A 21 2.74 2.16 -15.02
C ASP A 21 1.55 2.95 -14.48
N LEU A 22 1.40 2.97 -13.17
CA LEU A 22 0.30 3.69 -12.53
C LEU A 22 0.47 5.21 -12.68
N ASN A 23 1.69 5.70 -12.47
CA ASN A 23 1.96 7.13 -12.63
C ASN A 23 1.76 7.58 -14.08
N TYR A 24 2.16 6.75 -15.03
CA TYR A 24 1.90 7.04 -16.45
C TYR A 24 0.40 7.10 -16.73
N TYR A 25 -0.35 6.15 -16.18
CA TYR A 25 -1.80 6.14 -16.31
C TYR A 25 -2.42 7.45 -15.78
N PHE A 26 -1.96 7.92 -14.62
CA PHE A 26 -2.47 9.16 -14.05
C PHE A 26 -2.06 10.40 -14.84
N GLU A 27 -0.92 10.38 -15.50
CA GLU A 27 -0.53 11.48 -16.41
C GLU A 27 -1.52 11.61 -17.56
N CYS A 28 -2.05 10.48 -18.04
CA CYS A 28 -2.98 10.45 -19.17
C CYS A 28 -4.45 10.59 -18.73
N HIS A 29 -4.72 10.50 -17.45
CA HIS A 29 -6.07 10.52 -16.89
C HIS A 29 -6.12 11.47 -15.70
N THR A 30 -7.18 11.38 -14.89
CA THR A 30 -7.29 12.19 -13.69
C THR A 30 -6.33 11.66 -12.62
N ASN A 31 -5.44 12.50 -12.12
CA ASN A 31 -4.46 12.13 -11.09
C ASN A 31 -4.96 12.54 -9.71
N TYR A 32 -5.83 11.70 -9.14
CA TYR A 32 -6.37 11.96 -7.80
C TYR A 32 -5.33 11.99 -6.70
N PRO A 33 -4.33 11.07 -6.67
CA PRO A 33 -3.30 11.14 -5.64
C PRO A 33 -2.32 12.29 -5.79
N GLY A 34 -2.26 12.92 -6.97
CA GLY A 34 -1.26 13.95 -7.24
C GLY A 34 0.15 13.40 -7.38
N TRP A 35 0.31 12.12 -7.67
CA TRP A 35 1.62 11.49 -7.80
C TRP A 35 2.30 11.91 -9.10
N LYS A 36 3.63 11.98 -9.05
CA LYS A 36 4.44 12.31 -10.22
C LYS A 36 5.46 11.23 -10.46
N LYS A 37 5.54 10.75 -11.71
CA LYS A 37 6.50 9.75 -12.12
C LYS A 37 7.92 10.24 -11.83
N GLY A 38 8.73 9.36 -11.22
CA GLY A 38 10.10 9.69 -10.85
C GLY A 38 10.25 10.48 -9.58
N ILE A 39 9.12 10.92 -8.96
CA ILE A 39 9.15 11.66 -7.71
C ILE A 39 8.45 10.86 -6.60
N TYR A 40 7.27 10.33 -6.87
CA TYR A 40 6.53 9.52 -5.89
C TYR A 40 5.34 8.84 -6.56
N PRO A 41 5.09 7.54 -6.30
CA PRO A 41 6.01 6.62 -5.64
C PRO A 41 7.14 6.18 -6.59
N VAL A 42 8.29 5.80 -6.01
CA VAL A 42 9.45 5.36 -6.76
C VAL A 42 10.03 4.08 -6.13
N ARG A 43 11.07 3.54 -6.75
CA ARG A 43 11.75 2.33 -6.26
C ARG A 43 12.11 2.44 -4.77
N GLN A 44 12.62 3.58 -4.33
CA GLN A 44 12.99 3.80 -2.93
C GLN A 44 11.78 3.70 -2.01
N THR A 45 10.59 4.12 -2.49
CA THR A 45 9.35 4.00 -1.73
C THR A 45 9.09 2.53 -1.38
N ALA A 46 9.24 1.64 -2.36
CA ALA A 46 9.06 0.21 -2.14
C ALA A 46 10.15 -0.35 -1.22
N ALA A 47 11.39 0.03 -1.43
CA ALA A 47 12.50 -0.45 -0.61
C ALA A 47 12.32 -0.07 0.86
N ASP A 48 11.91 1.17 1.13
CA ASP A 48 11.66 1.63 2.50
C ASP A 48 10.49 0.88 3.13
N GLY A 49 9.43 0.63 2.36
CA GLY A 49 8.28 -0.14 2.85
C GLY A 49 8.63 -1.57 3.20
N ILE A 50 9.47 -2.20 2.39
CA ILE A 50 9.94 -3.57 2.64
C ILE A 50 10.83 -3.60 3.89
N GLU A 51 11.74 -2.65 4.01
CA GLU A 51 12.66 -2.58 5.15
C GLU A 51 11.90 -2.43 6.47
N CYS A 52 10.86 -1.61 6.51
CA CYS A 52 10.07 -1.44 7.73
C CYS A 52 9.09 -2.59 7.98
N GLY A 53 8.96 -3.53 7.05
CA GLY A 53 8.08 -4.68 7.18
C GLY A 53 6.61 -4.38 6.97
N GLY A 54 6.28 -3.21 6.45
CA GLY A 54 4.90 -2.76 6.28
C GLY A 54 4.38 -2.80 4.85
N LEU A 55 5.19 -3.23 3.89
CA LEU A 55 4.75 -3.31 2.50
C LEU A 55 4.13 -4.68 2.22
N PHE A 56 2.92 -4.67 1.67
CA PHE A 56 2.20 -5.87 1.27
C PHE A 56 1.88 -5.79 -0.22
N VAL A 57 1.82 -6.94 -0.87
CA VAL A 57 1.52 -7.04 -2.30
C VAL A 57 0.29 -7.89 -2.52
N ALA A 58 -0.50 -7.54 -3.52
CA ALA A 58 -1.62 -8.36 -3.99
C ALA A 58 -1.21 -8.97 -5.33
N ARG A 59 -1.35 -10.29 -5.45
CA ARG A 59 -0.94 -11.03 -6.64
C ARG A 59 -2.11 -11.75 -7.28
N ILE A 60 -2.09 -11.79 -8.60
CA ILE A 60 -2.95 -12.66 -9.39
C ILE A 60 -2.01 -13.45 -10.28
N ASP A 61 -2.04 -14.79 -10.18
CA ASP A 61 -1.18 -15.69 -10.96
C ASP A 61 0.30 -15.29 -10.90
N ASN A 62 0.79 -15.04 -9.68
CA ASN A 62 2.17 -14.64 -9.38
C ASN A 62 2.57 -13.26 -9.88
N ARG A 63 1.63 -12.49 -10.44
CA ARG A 63 1.89 -11.11 -10.86
C ARG A 63 1.41 -10.13 -9.78
N ILE A 64 2.23 -9.15 -9.43
CA ILE A 64 1.83 -8.10 -8.50
C ILE A 64 0.88 -7.14 -9.24
N VAL A 65 -0.36 -7.06 -8.74
CA VAL A 65 -1.39 -6.21 -9.32
C VAL A 65 -1.81 -5.07 -8.40
N GLY A 66 -1.34 -5.10 -7.17
CA GLY A 66 -1.59 -4.03 -6.21
C GLY A 66 -0.61 -4.09 -5.06
N THR A 67 -0.51 -3.01 -4.32
CA THR A 67 0.38 -2.93 -3.17
C THR A 67 -0.09 -1.85 -2.21
N VAL A 68 0.33 -1.97 -0.95
CA VAL A 68 0.06 -0.98 0.08
C VAL A 68 1.20 -1.00 1.09
N ILE A 69 1.51 0.15 1.66
CA ILE A 69 2.47 0.28 2.74
C ILE A 69 1.70 0.70 3.99
N LEU A 70 1.84 -0.09 5.06
CA LEU A 70 1.17 0.16 6.32
C LEU A 70 2.21 0.46 7.40
N ARG A 71 1.98 1.52 8.16
CA ARG A 71 2.84 1.89 9.29
C ARG A 71 1.98 2.21 10.48
N ARG A 72 2.43 1.76 11.65
CA ARG A 72 1.80 2.11 12.91
C ARG A 72 2.53 3.34 13.45
N GLU A 73 1.81 4.43 13.64
CA GLU A 73 2.40 5.69 14.03
C GLU A 73 1.57 6.37 15.12
N PRO A 74 2.19 7.25 15.94
CA PRO A 74 1.42 8.09 16.86
C PRO A 74 0.53 9.05 16.07
N GLU A 75 -0.63 9.36 16.61
CA GLU A 75 -1.61 10.20 15.92
C GLU A 75 -1.04 11.53 15.41
N PRO A 76 -0.21 12.28 16.16
CA PRO A 76 0.29 13.56 15.66
C PRO A 76 1.17 13.49 14.42
N ALA A 77 1.68 12.31 14.06
CA ALA A 77 2.60 12.16 12.94
C ALA A 77 1.92 11.88 11.60
N HIS A 78 0.60 11.84 11.54
CA HIS A 78 -0.12 11.34 10.37
C HIS A 78 -0.46 12.39 9.30
N SER A 79 -0.03 13.63 9.45
CA SER A 79 -0.45 14.72 8.59
C SER A 79 -0.16 14.55 7.10
N GLN A 80 0.77 13.68 6.73
CA GLN A 80 1.13 13.42 5.33
C GLN A 80 0.61 12.09 4.80
N ALA A 81 -0.22 11.41 5.56
CA ALA A 81 -0.76 10.12 5.16
C ALA A 81 -1.93 10.29 4.18
N ASP A 82 -2.12 9.30 3.28
CA ASP A 82 -3.28 9.28 2.41
C ASP A 82 -4.56 9.14 3.23
N TRP A 83 -4.55 8.25 4.20
CA TRP A 83 -5.62 8.05 5.18
C TRP A 83 -5.11 7.10 6.26
N HIS A 84 -5.94 6.88 7.28
CA HIS A 84 -5.51 6.05 8.41
C HIS A 84 -6.69 5.28 9.01
N VAL A 85 -6.33 4.27 9.83
CA VAL A 85 -7.29 3.52 10.64
C VAL A 85 -6.89 3.69 12.10
N ASP A 86 -7.83 4.12 12.93
CA ASP A 86 -7.58 4.27 14.36
C ASP A 86 -7.40 2.90 15.01
N LEU A 87 -6.29 2.70 15.71
CA LEU A 87 -6.03 1.45 16.42
C LEU A 87 -6.53 1.54 17.86
N SER A 88 -6.08 2.52 18.61
CA SER A 88 -6.58 2.84 19.94
C SER A 88 -5.83 4.06 20.46
N TYR A 89 -6.47 4.85 21.30
CA TYR A 89 -5.89 6.00 22.00
C TYR A 89 -5.02 6.88 21.10
N ASP A 90 -3.69 6.69 21.18
CA ASP A 90 -2.74 7.58 20.54
C ASP A 90 -2.10 6.98 19.27
N ASP A 91 -2.41 5.73 18.94
CA ASP A 91 -1.83 5.07 17.77
C ASP A 91 -2.84 4.95 16.65
N ILE A 92 -2.33 5.08 15.43
CA ILE A 92 -3.10 4.86 14.22
C ILE A 92 -2.32 3.94 13.27
N LEU A 93 -3.04 3.25 12.41
CA LEU A 93 -2.44 2.50 11.31
C LEU A 93 -2.50 3.41 10.08
N VAL A 94 -1.34 3.91 9.68
CA VAL A 94 -1.25 4.84 8.55
C VAL A 94 -1.13 4.06 7.27
N VAL A 95 -1.97 4.40 6.29
CA VAL A 95 -1.96 3.77 4.98
C VAL A 95 -1.22 4.69 4.01
N HIS A 96 -0.07 4.22 3.53
CA HIS A 96 0.73 4.92 2.54
C HIS A 96 0.69 4.18 1.22
N THR A 97 0.71 4.91 0.14
CA THR A 97 0.94 4.36 -1.20
C THR A 97 0.08 3.14 -1.52
N LEU A 98 -1.25 3.29 -1.37
CA LEU A 98 -2.18 2.27 -1.83
C LEU A 98 -2.27 2.38 -3.35
N ALA A 99 -1.82 1.36 -4.06
CA ALA A 99 -1.70 1.38 -5.51
C ALA A 99 -2.27 0.10 -6.12
N VAL A 100 -3.05 0.26 -7.20
CA VAL A 100 -3.58 -0.86 -7.98
C VAL A 100 -3.16 -0.63 -9.44
N HIS A 101 -2.61 -1.67 -10.07
CA HIS A 101 -2.17 -1.57 -11.47
C HIS A 101 -3.34 -1.14 -12.37
N PRO A 102 -3.12 -0.22 -13.32
CA PRO A 102 -4.21 0.31 -14.13
C PRO A 102 -5.05 -0.74 -14.86
N GLN A 103 -4.43 -1.85 -15.31
CA GLN A 103 -5.14 -2.91 -16.01
C GLN A 103 -6.05 -3.72 -15.09
N PHE A 104 -5.93 -3.57 -13.78
CA PHE A 104 -6.68 -4.34 -12.80
C PHE A 104 -7.61 -3.47 -11.96
N ILE A 105 -7.78 -2.20 -12.32
CA ILE A 105 -8.77 -1.33 -11.69
C ILE A 105 -10.15 -1.92 -11.97
N LYS A 106 -11.03 -1.89 -10.95
CA LYS A 106 -12.40 -2.44 -11.01
C LYS A 106 -12.45 -3.98 -11.04
N ARG A 107 -11.35 -4.66 -10.68
CA ARG A 107 -11.34 -6.12 -10.56
C ARG A 107 -11.32 -6.60 -9.11
N GLY A 108 -11.62 -5.70 -8.18
CA GLY A 108 -11.72 -6.06 -6.77
C GLY A 108 -10.40 -6.07 -6.02
N VAL A 109 -9.29 -5.67 -6.66
CA VAL A 109 -7.97 -5.64 -6.00
C VAL A 109 -7.95 -4.63 -4.86
N GLY A 110 -8.44 -3.42 -5.13
CA GLY A 110 -8.51 -2.38 -4.10
C GLY A 110 -9.40 -2.79 -2.94
N LYS A 111 -10.54 -3.39 -3.23
CA LYS A 111 -11.48 -3.87 -2.20
C LYS A 111 -10.82 -4.96 -1.35
N LYS A 112 -10.07 -5.86 -1.97
CA LYS A 112 -9.37 -6.93 -1.25
C LYS A 112 -8.29 -6.36 -0.34
N LEU A 113 -7.53 -5.38 -0.84
CA LEU A 113 -6.53 -4.69 -0.03
C LEU A 113 -7.15 -3.96 1.14
N MET A 114 -8.28 -3.27 0.93
CA MET A 114 -8.98 -2.58 2.00
C MET A 114 -9.43 -3.55 3.09
N GLY A 115 -9.98 -4.70 2.70
CA GLY A 115 -10.36 -5.74 3.66
C GLY A 115 -9.17 -6.24 4.45
N PHE A 116 -8.04 -6.45 3.79
CA PHE A 116 -6.81 -6.86 4.43
C PHE A 116 -6.35 -5.83 5.46
N ILE A 117 -6.39 -4.54 5.11
CA ILE A 117 -5.97 -3.46 6.00
C ILE A 117 -6.79 -3.47 7.29
N LEU A 118 -8.10 -3.64 7.17
CA LEU A 118 -8.98 -3.67 8.33
C LEU A 118 -8.69 -4.86 9.23
N GLU A 119 -8.47 -6.04 8.65
CA GLU A 119 -8.12 -7.22 9.43
C GLU A 119 -6.75 -7.09 10.09
N TYR A 120 -5.79 -6.50 9.38
CA TYR A 120 -4.45 -6.25 9.92
C TYR A 120 -4.54 -5.32 11.14
N GLY A 121 -5.35 -4.28 11.06
CA GLY A 121 -5.57 -3.37 12.18
C GLY A 121 -6.19 -4.07 13.38
N LYS A 122 -7.16 -4.95 13.14
CA LYS A 122 -7.79 -5.73 14.21
C LYS A 122 -6.78 -6.66 14.89
N GLU A 123 -5.90 -7.29 14.14
CA GLU A 123 -4.88 -8.17 14.70
C GLU A 123 -3.92 -7.41 15.59
N ILE A 124 -3.51 -6.21 15.20
CA ILE A 124 -2.64 -5.38 16.01
C ILE A 124 -3.30 -5.02 17.32
N ILE A 125 -4.57 -4.60 17.28
CA ILE A 125 -5.34 -4.26 18.49
C ILE A 125 -5.44 -5.46 19.42
N SER A 126 -5.76 -6.63 18.87
CA SER A 126 -5.90 -7.86 19.63
C SER A 126 -4.60 -8.23 20.34
N LYS A 127 -3.47 -8.14 19.67
CA LYS A 127 -2.15 -8.43 20.25
C LYS A 127 -1.80 -7.45 21.36
N ARG A 128 -2.20 -6.19 21.22
CA ARG A 128 -1.95 -5.18 22.25
C ARG A 128 -2.78 -5.42 23.50
N SER A 129 -3.97 -5.95 23.34
CA SER A 129 -4.88 -6.22 24.43
C SER A 129 -4.47 -7.46 25.26
N ALA A 130 -3.62 -8.28 24.66
CA ALA A 130 -3.10 -9.44 25.36
C ALA A 130 -1.85 -9.08 26.16
#